data_8504337b14d757e1c68a9cfc5d84bfa1
#
_entry.id   8504337b14d757e1c68a9cfc5d84bfa1
#
_cell.length_a   1.000
_cell.length_b   1.000
_cell.length_c   1.000
_cell.angle_alpha   90.00
_cell.angle_beta   90.00
_cell.angle_gamma   90.00
#
_symmetry.space_group_name_H-M   'P 1'
#
loop_
_entity.id
_entity.type
_entity.pdbx_description
1 polymer ?
#
loop_
_entity_poly.entity_id
_entity_poly.type
_entity_poly.pdbx_seq_one_letter_code
_entity_poly.pdbx_strand_id
1 'polypeptide(L)'
;MAVTKDWRSKWYASKKDFGKLLAEDRTIREILKKKLETASVPKILIERAANRCRITILTARPGVVIGRKGAEIDKIKEDLSKMTGKEIYVDIQEVKSPETDAQLVAENVALQLERRVSFRRAMKKSIQIAMDFGAEGIKIRCAGRLGGAELARVEQYMEGRVPLHTLRAEIDYGYAIAQTTYGVIGVKTWIFKGEKFSPGEQVPLEAMAL
;
A
#
# COMPACT_ATOMS: atom_id res chain seq x y z
N MET A 1 5.12 -12.47 15.82
CA MET A 1 4.34 -11.90 14.74
C MET A 1 4.04 -12.96 13.71
N ALA A 2 2.94 -12.82 12.97
CA ALA A 2 2.61 -13.80 11.95
C ALA A 2 3.72 -13.86 10.88
N VAL A 3 3.93 -15.04 10.30
CA VAL A 3 4.95 -15.33 9.28
C VAL A 3 4.87 -14.39 8.07
N THR A 4 3.70 -13.78 7.83
CA THR A 4 3.37 -13.01 6.62
C THR A 4 3.53 -11.50 6.75
N LYS A 5 3.72 -10.94 7.96
CA LYS A 5 3.73 -9.48 8.16
C LYS A 5 4.97 -9.01 8.88
N ASP A 6 5.54 -7.91 8.39
CA ASP A 6 6.70 -7.24 8.97
C ASP A 6 6.38 -5.75 9.22
N TRP A 7 7.21 -5.11 10.05
CA TRP A 7 7.09 -3.70 10.39
C TRP A 7 7.50 -2.80 9.22
N ARG A 8 6.81 -1.66 9.08
CA ARG A 8 7.17 -0.63 8.10
C ARG A 8 8.22 0.35 8.61
N SER A 9 8.41 0.41 9.92
CA SER A 9 9.46 1.19 10.58
C SER A 9 10.28 0.24 11.45
N LYS A 10 11.60 0.16 11.21
CA LYS A 10 12.53 -0.72 11.90
C LYS A 10 13.59 0.12 12.59
N TRP A 11 13.29 0.53 13.82
CA TRP A 11 14.22 1.29 14.64
C TRP A 11 13.86 1.17 16.12
N TYR A 12 14.83 1.49 16.96
CA TYR A 12 14.68 1.57 18.42
C TYR A 12 15.03 2.99 18.89
N ALA A 13 14.29 3.49 19.87
CA ALA A 13 14.56 4.79 20.48
C ALA A 13 14.24 4.77 21.99
N SER A 14 14.86 5.71 22.72
CA SER A 14 14.55 5.93 24.13
C SER A 14 13.11 6.41 24.29
N LYS A 15 12.53 6.22 25.48
CA LYS A 15 11.16 6.66 25.79
C LYS A 15 10.96 8.17 25.57
N LYS A 16 12.02 8.98 25.76
CA LYS A 16 11.98 10.44 25.59
C LYS A 16 11.95 10.85 24.10
N ASP A 17 12.63 10.10 23.23
CA ASP A 17 12.83 10.46 21.83
C ASP A 17 11.83 9.78 20.90
N PHE A 18 11.19 8.69 21.38
CA PHE A 18 10.27 7.88 20.57
C PHE A 18 9.17 8.71 19.91
N GLY A 19 8.51 9.59 20.66
CA GLY A 19 7.42 10.42 20.13
C GLY A 19 7.87 11.37 19.02
N LYS A 20 9.06 11.97 19.17
CA LYS A 20 9.64 12.86 18.15
C LYS A 20 9.96 12.12 16.87
N LEU A 21 10.62 10.96 16.99
CA LEU A 21 10.99 10.15 15.82
C LEU A 21 9.76 9.57 15.10
N LEU A 22 8.72 9.21 15.83
CA LEU A 22 7.46 8.74 15.22
C LEU A 22 6.75 9.87 14.47
N ALA A 23 6.73 11.08 14.99
CA ALA A 23 6.19 12.25 14.32
C ALA A 23 7.00 12.59 13.05
N GLU A 24 8.34 12.52 13.11
CA GLU A 24 9.20 12.68 11.94
C GLU A 24 8.88 11.63 10.86
N ASP A 25 8.75 10.33 11.23
CA ASP A 25 8.42 9.26 10.28
C ASP A 25 7.07 9.51 9.59
N ARG A 26 6.08 9.97 10.34
CA ARG A 26 4.77 10.32 9.78
C ARG A 26 4.90 11.45 8.75
N THR A 27 5.59 12.52 9.10
CA THR A 27 5.80 13.67 8.21
C THR A 27 6.57 13.27 6.95
N ILE A 28 7.61 12.44 7.07
CA ILE A 28 8.37 11.89 5.93
C ILE A 28 7.43 11.12 4.99
N ARG A 29 6.57 10.24 5.54
CA ARG A 29 5.62 9.46 4.73
C ARG A 29 4.59 10.34 4.03
N GLU A 30 4.07 11.35 4.69
CA GLU A 30 3.09 12.28 4.12
C GLU A 30 3.70 13.10 2.96
N ILE A 31 4.91 13.64 3.16
CA ILE A 31 5.64 14.40 2.13
C ILE A 31 5.96 13.51 0.93
N LEU A 32 6.49 12.29 1.17
CA LEU A 32 6.83 11.37 0.08
C LEU A 32 5.59 10.94 -0.69
N LYS A 33 4.49 10.59 -0.02
CA LYS A 33 3.24 10.25 -0.69
C LYS A 33 2.72 11.39 -1.56
N LYS A 34 2.77 12.63 -1.06
CA LYS A 34 2.33 13.80 -1.82
C LYS A 34 3.22 14.09 -3.04
N LYS A 35 4.55 13.98 -2.89
CA LYS A 35 5.49 14.22 -4.00
C LYS A 35 5.47 13.11 -5.05
N LEU A 36 5.22 11.86 -4.62
CA LEU A 36 5.30 10.66 -5.45
C LEU A 36 3.91 10.08 -5.80
N GLU A 37 2.88 10.90 -5.82
CA GLU A 37 1.51 10.47 -6.14
C GLU A 37 1.41 9.77 -7.50
N THR A 38 2.14 10.28 -8.51
CA THR A 38 2.17 9.71 -9.87
C THR A 38 2.99 8.43 -9.98
N ALA A 39 3.86 8.15 -9.01
CA ALA A 39 4.78 7.01 -9.03
C ALA A 39 4.16 5.71 -8.48
N SER A 40 2.94 5.76 -7.96
CA SER A 40 2.23 4.58 -7.40
C SER A 40 3.08 3.88 -6.33
N VAL A 41 3.21 4.51 -5.16
CA VAL A 41 4.02 4.04 -4.03
C VAL A 41 3.14 3.34 -2.98
N PRO A 42 3.09 1.99 -2.94
CA PRO A 42 2.28 1.26 -1.98
C PRO A 42 2.83 1.30 -0.55
N LYS A 43 4.16 1.20 -0.41
CA LYS A 43 4.81 1.07 0.91
C LYS A 43 6.08 1.90 0.97
N ILE A 44 6.35 2.49 2.13
CA ILE A 44 7.59 3.19 2.46
C ILE A 44 8.12 2.56 3.74
N LEU A 45 9.32 1.98 3.67
CA LEU A 45 10.01 1.41 4.82
C LEU A 45 11.01 2.43 5.35
N ILE A 46 11.11 2.56 6.67
CA ILE A 46 12.02 3.50 7.32
C ILE A 46 12.85 2.72 8.34
N GLU A 47 14.17 2.77 8.17
CA GLU A 47 15.14 2.21 9.09
C GLU A 47 16.00 3.33 9.65
N ARG A 48 16.21 3.34 10.97
CA ARG A 48 17.04 4.35 11.64
C ARG A 48 18.15 3.68 12.40
N ALA A 49 19.37 4.16 12.21
CA ALA A 49 20.54 3.73 12.93
C ALA A 49 21.36 4.96 13.32
N ALA A 50 21.37 5.31 14.60
CA ALA A 50 22.02 6.51 15.13
C ALA A 50 21.62 7.79 14.35
N ASN A 51 22.57 8.40 13.64
CA ASN A 51 22.33 9.64 12.85
C ASN A 51 21.97 9.39 11.40
N ARG A 52 21.78 8.13 10.99
CA ARG A 52 21.44 7.76 9.61
C ARG A 52 20.00 7.30 9.51
N CYS A 53 19.33 7.70 8.45
CA CYS A 53 17.96 7.28 8.15
C CYS A 53 17.95 6.68 6.73
N ARG A 54 17.64 5.40 6.63
CA ARG A 54 17.43 4.73 5.35
C ARG A 54 15.93 4.65 5.07
N ILE A 55 15.55 5.13 3.90
CA ILE A 55 14.15 5.13 3.45
C ILE A 55 14.09 4.29 2.18
N THR A 56 13.42 3.15 2.27
CA THR A 56 13.18 2.29 1.11
C THR A 56 11.79 2.55 0.56
N ILE A 57 11.72 3.02 -0.67
CA ILE A 57 10.47 3.34 -1.38
C ILE A 57 10.15 2.19 -2.32
N LEU A 58 9.05 1.48 -2.05
CA LEU A 58 8.50 0.52 -2.99
C LEU A 58 7.65 1.27 -4.01
N THR A 59 7.87 1.05 -5.30
CA THR A 59 7.14 1.75 -6.36
C THR A 59 6.88 0.84 -7.55
N ALA A 60 5.74 1.04 -8.21
CA ALA A 60 5.42 0.39 -9.47
C ALA A 60 6.12 1.06 -10.67
N ARG A 61 6.60 2.31 -10.50
CA ARG A 61 7.23 3.10 -11.57
C ARG A 61 8.53 3.73 -11.11
N PRO A 62 9.61 2.96 -10.99
CA PRO A 62 10.89 3.45 -10.47
C PRO A 62 11.47 4.60 -11.28
N GLY A 63 11.27 4.60 -12.59
CA GLY A 63 11.75 5.68 -13.47
C GLY A 63 11.20 7.07 -13.14
N VAL A 64 9.96 7.16 -12.64
CA VAL A 64 9.34 8.43 -12.23
C VAL A 64 9.98 8.95 -10.94
N VAL A 65 10.32 8.05 -10.00
CA VAL A 65 10.96 8.42 -8.74
C VAL A 65 12.41 8.83 -8.93
N ILE A 66 13.12 8.14 -9.83
CA ILE A 66 14.53 8.44 -10.15
C ILE A 66 14.65 9.78 -10.88
N GLY A 67 13.73 10.02 -11.83
CA GLY A 67 13.77 11.19 -12.69
C GLY A 67 14.93 11.20 -13.68
N ARG A 68 15.11 12.30 -14.39
CA ARG A 68 16.21 12.44 -15.34
C ARG A 68 17.53 12.54 -14.60
N LYS A 69 18.46 11.60 -14.85
CA LYS A 69 19.81 11.55 -14.25
C LYS A 69 19.82 11.56 -12.71
N GLY A 70 18.75 11.11 -12.05
CA GLY A 70 18.69 11.08 -10.59
C GLY A 70 18.30 12.40 -9.90
N ALA A 71 17.95 13.44 -10.64
CA ALA A 71 17.69 14.77 -10.10
C ALA A 71 16.50 14.81 -9.10
N GLU A 72 15.48 13.97 -9.32
CA GLU A 72 14.33 13.95 -8.40
C GLU A 72 14.67 13.27 -7.06
N ILE A 73 15.47 12.18 -7.08
CA ILE A 73 15.95 11.54 -5.84
C ILE A 73 16.81 12.50 -5.04
N ASP A 74 17.73 13.21 -5.70
CA ASP A 74 18.65 14.12 -5.02
C ASP A 74 17.89 15.29 -4.36
N LYS A 75 16.89 15.85 -5.02
CA LYS A 75 15.98 16.83 -4.43
C LYS A 75 15.23 16.28 -3.22
N ILE A 76 14.72 15.05 -3.31
CA ILE A 76 14.03 14.40 -2.20
C ILE A 76 14.98 14.22 -1.01
N LYS A 77 16.22 13.77 -1.24
CA LYS A 77 17.25 13.62 -0.21
C LYS A 77 17.56 14.94 0.47
N GLU A 78 17.79 16.00 -0.31
CA GLU A 78 18.08 17.35 0.23
C GLU A 78 16.93 17.88 1.08
N ASP A 79 15.69 17.79 0.59
CA ASP A 79 14.53 18.30 1.30
C ASP A 79 14.30 17.55 2.63
N LEU A 80 14.45 16.23 2.60
CA LEU A 80 14.33 15.42 3.80
C LEU A 80 15.50 15.64 4.77
N SER A 81 16.72 15.80 4.27
CA SER A 81 17.89 16.10 5.10
C SER A 81 17.78 17.47 5.77
N LYS A 82 17.30 18.50 5.06
CA LYS A 82 17.02 19.83 5.63
C LYS A 82 15.97 19.78 6.74
N MET A 83 14.95 18.92 6.58
CA MET A 83 13.88 18.78 7.56
C MET A 83 14.30 18.01 8.81
N THR A 84 15.06 16.94 8.65
CA THR A 84 15.43 16.04 9.77
C THR A 84 16.76 16.36 10.42
N GLY A 85 17.63 17.13 9.74
CA GLY A 85 19.00 17.39 10.18
C GLY A 85 19.89 16.15 10.24
N LYS A 86 19.51 15.04 9.56
CA LYS A 86 20.20 13.75 9.56
C LYS A 86 20.63 13.36 8.15
N GLU A 87 21.59 12.44 8.09
CA GLU A 87 22.01 11.85 6.82
C GLU A 87 20.94 10.87 6.32
N ILE A 88 20.40 11.11 5.12
CA ILE A 88 19.31 10.32 4.53
C ILE A 88 19.79 9.54 3.33
N TYR A 89 19.53 8.25 3.36
CA TYR A 89 19.72 7.33 2.23
C TYR A 89 18.35 6.92 1.68
N VAL A 90 18.17 7.07 0.37
CA VAL A 90 16.93 6.67 -0.31
C VAL A 90 17.25 5.52 -1.24
N ASP A 91 16.62 4.38 -0.96
CA ASP A 91 16.67 3.19 -1.82
C ASP A 91 15.33 3.02 -2.52
N ILE A 92 15.36 2.57 -3.78
CA ILE A 92 14.14 2.32 -4.57
C ILE A 92 14.06 0.83 -4.86
N GLN A 93 12.90 0.25 -4.55
CA GLN A 93 12.58 -1.13 -4.90
C GLN A 93 11.37 -1.16 -5.83
N GLU A 94 11.47 -1.92 -6.90
CA GLU A 94 10.37 -2.13 -7.82
C GLU A 94 9.38 -3.17 -7.29
N VAL A 95 8.09 -2.87 -7.43
CA VAL A 95 7.01 -3.81 -7.17
C VAL A 95 6.73 -4.61 -8.43
N LYS A 96 7.00 -5.93 -8.39
CA LYS A 96 6.86 -6.82 -9.57
C LYS A 96 5.44 -6.89 -10.11
N SER A 97 4.43 -6.89 -9.25
CA SER A 97 3.01 -7.03 -9.63
C SER A 97 2.16 -5.98 -8.94
N PRO A 98 2.07 -4.76 -9.48
CA PRO A 98 1.30 -3.67 -8.88
C PRO A 98 -0.20 -3.95 -8.86
N GLU A 99 -0.71 -4.77 -9.78
CA GLU A 99 -2.12 -5.16 -9.87
C GLU A 99 -2.56 -6.08 -8.73
N THR A 100 -1.63 -6.77 -8.09
CA THR A 100 -1.87 -7.62 -6.92
C THR A 100 -1.46 -6.95 -5.60
N ASP A 101 -1.08 -5.67 -5.60
CA ASP A 101 -0.86 -4.90 -4.37
C ASP A 101 -2.15 -4.22 -3.93
N ALA A 102 -2.63 -4.58 -2.73
CA ALA A 102 -3.91 -4.11 -2.23
C ALA A 102 -4.00 -2.58 -2.06
N GLN A 103 -2.88 -1.92 -1.74
CA GLN A 103 -2.83 -0.47 -1.57
C GLN A 103 -2.99 0.24 -2.92
N LEU A 104 -2.29 -0.23 -3.95
CA LEU A 104 -2.38 0.34 -5.30
C LEU A 104 -3.75 0.12 -5.92
N VAL A 105 -4.34 -1.06 -5.72
CA VAL A 105 -5.71 -1.34 -6.17
C VAL A 105 -6.71 -0.42 -5.46
N ALA A 106 -6.58 -0.21 -4.14
CA ALA A 106 -7.46 0.71 -3.40
C ALA A 106 -7.33 2.15 -3.92
N GLU A 107 -6.12 2.64 -4.14
CA GLU A 107 -5.84 3.97 -4.68
C GLU A 107 -6.38 4.14 -6.10
N ASN A 108 -6.24 3.12 -6.95
CA ASN A 108 -6.78 3.13 -8.31
C ASN A 108 -8.32 3.20 -8.30
N VAL A 109 -8.99 2.40 -7.45
CA VAL A 109 -10.45 2.47 -7.29
C VAL A 109 -10.87 3.86 -6.79
N ALA A 110 -10.17 4.42 -5.80
CA ALA A 110 -10.45 5.74 -5.27
C ALA A 110 -10.34 6.82 -6.37
N LEU A 111 -9.27 6.80 -7.15
CA LEU A 111 -9.06 7.73 -8.27
C LEU A 111 -10.16 7.61 -9.34
N GLN A 112 -10.63 6.39 -9.64
CA GLN A 112 -11.75 6.18 -10.57
C GLN A 112 -13.06 6.77 -10.02
N LEU A 113 -13.31 6.65 -8.71
CA LEU A 113 -14.48 7.24 -8.05
C LEU A 113 -14.44 8.78 -8.10
N GLU A 114 -13.29 9.40 -7.89
CA GLU A 114 -13.08 10.84 -8.03
C GLU A 114 -13.34 11.33 -9.46
N ARG A 115 -12.98 10.53 -10.44
CA ARG A 115 -13.28 10.76 -11.87
C ARG A 115 -14.73 10.46 -12.25
N ARG A 116 -15.61 10.23 -11.27
CA ARG A 116 -17.05 9.95 -11.45
C ARG A 116 -17.35 8.67 -12.25
N VAL A 117 -16.45 7.71 -12.26
CA VAL A 117 -16.74 6.37 -12.81
C VAL A 117 -17.74 5.67 -11.88
N SER A 118 -18.68 4.91 -12.44
CA SER A 118 -19.62 4.12 -11.65
C SER A 118 -18.86 3.17 -10.72
N PHE A 119 -19.16 3.22 -9.42
CA PHE A 119 -18.49 2.41 -8.39
C PHE A 119 -18.57 0.92 -8.69
N ARG A 120 -19.71 0.42 -9.22
CA ARG A 120 -19.87 -0.99 -9.60
C ARG A 120 -18.91 -1.39 -10.71
N ARG A 121 -18.72 -0.54 -11.71
CA ARG A 121 -17.80 -0.78 -12.82
C ARG A 121 -16.35 -0.72 -12.35
N ALA A 122 -15.99 0.27 -11.54
CA ALA A 122 -14.65 0.42 -10.99
C ALA A 122 -14.24 -0.81 -10.16
N MET A 123 -15.11 -1.25 -9.23
CA MET A 123 -14.85 -2.41 -8.38
C MET A 123 -14.73 -3.70 -9.19
N LYS A 124 -15.68 -4.01 -10.10
CA LYS A 124 -15.64 -5.23 -10.90
C LYS A 124 -14.41 -5.29 -11.80
N LYS A 125 -14.06 -4.17 -12.46
CA LYS A 125 -12.87 -4.10 -13.31
C LYS A 125 -11.59 -4.36 -12.51
N SER A 126 -11.47 -3.75 -11.33
CA SER A 126 -10.29 -3.94 -10.48
C SER A 126 -10.17 -5.38 -9.95
N ILE A 127 -11.30 -6.03 -9.66
CA ILE A 127 -11.34 -7.44 -9.26
C ILE A 127 -10.85 -8.33 -10.39
N GLN A 128 -11.40 -8.17 -11.58
CA GLN A 128 -11.02 -8.97 -12.74
C GLN A 128 -9.53 -8.83 -13.05
N ILE A 129 -9.00 -7.60 -13.08
CA ILE A 129 -7.56 -7.38 -13.30
C ILE A 129 -6.72 -8.11 -12.25
N ALA A 130 -7.06 -8.00 -10.96
CA ALA A 130 -6.28 -8.66 -9.91
C ALA A 130 -6.31 -10.20 -10.02
N MET A 131 -7.45 -10.79 -10.42
CA MET A 131 -7.58 -12.23 -10.67
C MET A 131 -6.76 -12.66 -11.89
N ASP A 132 -6.80 -11.89 -12.98
CA ASP A 132 -6.03 -12.15 -14.21
C ASP A 132 -4.51 -12.12 -13.95
N PHE A 133 -4.05 -11.30 -13.00
CA PHE A 133 -2.65 -11.22 -12.55
C PHE A 133 -2.28 -12.23 -11.44
N GLY A 134 -3.12 -13.23 -11.20
CA GLY A 134 -2.81 -14.39 -10.35
C GLY A 134 -3.10 -14.21 -8.86
N ALA A 135 -4.00 -13.30 -8.49
CA ALA A 135 -4.53 -13.30 -7.12
C ALA A 135 -5.47 -14.48 -6.92
N GLU A 136 -5.33 -15.23 -5.82
CA GLU A 136 -6.22 -16.35 -5.48
C GLU A 136 -7.60 -15.88 -4.98
N GLY A 137 -7.67 -14.64 -4.56
CA GLY A 137 -8.93 -14.02 -4.17
C GLY A 137 -8.78 -12.54 -3.81
N ILE A 138 -9.86 -11.80 -4.05
CA ILE A 138 -9.93 -10.38 -3.77
C ILE A 138 -11.28 -10.00 -3.18
N LYS A 139 -11.26 -9.08 -2.22
CA LYS A 139 -12.43 -8.45 -1.65
C LYS A 139 -12.25 -6.94 -1.64
N ILE A 140 -13.18 -6.21 -2.26
CA ILE A 140 -13.21 -4.76 -2.26
C ILE A 140 -14.48 -4.29 -1.56
N ARG A 141 -14.33 -3.30 -0.67
CA ARG A 141 -15.44 -2.67 0.04
C ARG A 141 -15.36 -1.16 -0.11
N CYS A 142 -16.42 -0.56 -0.63
CA CYS A 142 -16.58 0.88 -0.72
C CYS A 142 -17.69 1.32 0.24
N ALA A 143 -17.43 2.38 1.00
CA ALA A 143 -18.36 2.91 1.99
C ALA A 143 -18.44 4.44 1.90
N GLY A 144 -19.66 5.00 1.85
CA GLY A 144 -19.90 6.42 1.75
C GLY A 144 -21.11 6.73 0.87
N ARG A 145 -21.21 7.96 0.36
CA ARG A 145 -22.27 8.40 -0.55
C ARG A 145 -22.03 7.93 -1.98
N LEU A 146 -22.20 6.61 -2.20
CA LEU A 146 -21.94 5.95 -3.47
C LEU A 146 -22.88 6.47 -4.57
N GLY A 147 -22.28 6.99 -5.66
CA GLY A 147 -23.03 7.56 -6.78
C GLY A 147 -23.77 8.87 -6.46
N GLY A 148 -23.40 9.56 -5.36
CA GLY A 148 -24.06 10.79 -4.92
C GLY A 148 -25.34 10.60 -4.12
N ALA A 149 -25.63 9.37 -3.68
CA ALA A 149 -26.81 9.09 -2.85
C ALA A 149 -26.82 9.93 -1.56
N GLU A 150 -27.98 10.37 -1.10
CA GLU A 150 -28.11 11.17 0.12
C GLU A 150 -27.68 10.38 1.35
N LEU A 151 -28.07 9.11 1.43
CA LEU A 151 -27.70 8.21 2.50
C LEU A 151 -26.43 7.44 2.15
N ALA A 152 -25.52 7.34 3.11
CA ALA A 152 -24.31 6.53 2.97
C ALA A 152 -24.68 5.05 2.88
N ARG A 153 -24.02 4.35 1.96
CA ARG A 153 -24.17 2.91 1.76
C ARG A 153 -22.81 2.22 1.78
N VAL A 154 -22.86 0.93 2.02
CA VAL A 154 -21.70 0.06 1.94
C VAL A 154 -21.97 -0.99 0.88
N GLU A 155 -21.10 -1.04 -0.11
CA GLU A 155 -21.12 -2.06 -1.15
C GLU A 155 -19.82 -2.84 -1.11
N GLN A 156 -19.92 -4.15 -1.28
CA GLN A 156 -18.74 -5.02 -1.33
C GLN A 156 -18.89 -6.05 -2.42
N TYR A 157 -17.77 -6.33 -3.08
CA TYR A 157 -17.65 -7.42 -4.04
C TYR A 157 -16.46 -8.30 -3.63
N MET A 158 -16.59 -9.59 -3.86
CA MET A 158 -15.56 -10.58 -3.56
C MET A 158 -15.56 -11.61 -4.68
N GLU A 159 -14.36 -12.03 -5.06
CA GLU A 159 -14.12 -13.11 -6.01
C GLU A 159 -12.96 -13.97 -5.51
N GLY A 160 -13.04 -15.27 -5.72
CA GLY A 160 -12.09 -16.22 -5.17
C GLY A 160 -12.21 -16.39 -3.65
N ARG A 161 -11.14 -16.84 -3.02
CA ARG A 161 -11.06 -17.16 -1.59
C ARG A 161 -10.31 -16.07 -0.84
N VAL A 162 -10.84 -15.55 0.29
CA VAL A 162 -10.15 -14.59 1.16
C VAL A 162 -10.26 -15.06 2.62
N PRO A 163 -9.38 -15.96 3.08
CA PRO A 163 -9.46 -16.58 4.40
C PRO A 163 -8.90 -15.65 5.50
N LEU A 164 -9.71 -14.70 5.99
CA LEU A 164 -9.27 -13.69 6.95
C LEU A 164 -8.87 -14.26 8.33
N HIS A 165 -9.34 -15.45 8.69
CA HIS A 165 -9.03 -16.09 9.98
C HIS A 165 -7.78 -16.99 9.93
N THR A 166 -7.27 -17.32 8.74
CA THR A 166 -6.09 -18.16 8.59
C THR A 166 -4.83 -17.33 8.74
N LEU A 167 -4.05 -17.57 9.80
CA LEU A 167 -2.84 -16.78 10.10
C LEU A 167 -1.71 -16.98 9.10
N ARG A 168 -1.62 -18.16 8.48
CA ARG A 168 -0.62 -18.46 7.43
C ARG A 168 -0.97 -17.86 6.07
N ALA A 169 -2.22 -17.40 5.88
CA ALA A 169 -2.64 -16.78 4.63
C ALA A 169 -1.94 -15.42 4.42
N GLU A 170 -1.35 -15.22 3.25
CA GLU A 170 -0.77 -13.96 2.84
C GLU A 170 -1.87 -13.05 2.28
N ILE A 171 -2.50 -12.27 3.16
CA ILE A 171 -3.52 -11.30 2.79
C ILE A 171 -2.91 -9.91 2.88
N ASP A 172 -2.80 -9.26 1.73
CA ASP A 172 -2.43 -7.86 1.65
C ASP A 172 -3.67 -6.98 1.86
N TYR A 173 -3.49 -5.84 2.56
CA TYR A 173 -4.57 -4.92 2.89
C TYR A 173 -4.22 -3.52 2.44
N GLY A 174 -5.14 -2.91 1.68
CA GLY A 174 -5.05 -1.53 1.25
C GLY A 174 -6.23 -0.68 1.70
N TYR A 175 -5.96 0.59 1.96
CA TYR A 175 -6.97 1.58 2.30
C TYR A 175 -6.72 2.87 1.55
N ALA A 176 -7.74 3.39 0.87
CA ALA A 176 -7.70 4.68 0.20
C ALA A 176 -8.98 5.47 0.45
N ILE A 177 -8.88 6.77 0.28
CA ILE A 177 -9.99 7.71 0.43
C ILE A 177 -10.18 8.40 -0.91
N ALA A 178 -11.41 8.34 -1.45
CA ALA A 178 -11.82 9.11 -2.61
C ALA A 178 -12.53 10.38 -2.17
N GLN A 179 -12.02 11.54 -2.57
CA GLN A 179 -12.62 12.84 -2.32
C GLN A 179 -13.59 13.18 -3.45
N THR A 180 -14.88 13.03 -3.21
CA THR A 180 -15.90 13.34 -4.21
C THR A 180 -16.63 14.64 -3.90
N THR A 181 -17.30 15.22 -4.90
CA THR A 181 -18.12 16.44 -4.72
C THR A 181 -19.25 16.27 -3.69
N TYR A 182 -19.68 15.03 -3.43
CA TYR A 182 -20.75 14.69 -2.48
C TYR A 182 -20.23 14.28 -1.10
N GLY A 183 -18.92 14.24 -0.91
CA GLY A 183 -18.29 13.82 0.34
C GLY A 183 -17.22 12.75 0.12
N VAL A 184 -16.79 12.15 1.20
CA VAL A 184 -15.68 11.18 1.23
C VAL A 184 -16.22 9.76 1.09
N ILE A 185 -15.55 8.96 0.24
CA ILE A 185 -15.80 7.52 0.11
C ILE A 185 -14.54 6.78 0.53
N GLY A 186 -14.68 5.89 1.53
CA GLY A 186 -13.61 5.00 1.96
C GLY A 186 -13.58 3.73 1.12
N VAL A 187 -12.41 3.39 0.59
CA VAL A 187 -12.16 2.16 -0.16
C VAL A 187 -11.24 1.25 0.66
N LYS A 188 -11.64 0.01 0.87
CA LYS A 188 -10.83 -1.02 1.54
C LYS A 188 -10.69 -2.22 0.62
N THR A 189 -9.47 -2.71 0.47
CA THR A 189 -9.16 -3.84 -0.42
C THR A 189 -8.38 -4.89 0.36
N TRP A 190 -8.74 -6.16 0.19
CA TRP A 190 -8.03 -7.33 0.69
C TRP A 190 -7.70 -8.21 -0.51
N ILE A 191 -6.45 -8.57 -0.68
CA ILE A 191 -5.98 -9.46 -1.75
C ILE A 191 -5.28 -10.64 -1.11
N PHE A 192 -5.73 -11.84 -1.42
CA PHE A 192 -5.14 -13.09 -1.00
C PHE A 192 -4.17 -13.57 -2.08
N LYS A 193 -2.91 -13.78 -1.70
CA LYS A 193 -1.80 -14.15 -2.60
C LYS A 193 -1.37 -15.61 -2.44
N GLY A 194 -2.01 -16.34 -1.53
CA GLY A 194 -1.66 -17.72 -1.21
C GLY A 194 -1.29 -17.91 0.27
N GLU A 195 -0.88 -19.11 0.62
CA GLU A 195 -0.50 -19.47 1.98
C GLU A 195 1.02 -19.59 2.10
N LYS A 196 1.60 -19.09 3.19
CA LYS A 196 3.01 -19.26 3.53
C LYS A 196 3.15 -20.28 4.64
N PHE A 197 3.93 -21.32 4.38
CA PHE A 197 4.28 -22.34 5.36
C PHE A 197 5.64 -22.02 6.00
N SER A 198 5.81 -22.37 7.27
CA SER A 198 7.08 -22.25 7.95
C SER A 198 8.10 -23.25 7.37
N PRO A 199 9.41 -22.91 7.35
CA PRO A 199 10.42 -23.87 6.92
C PRO A 199 10.34 -25.14 7.77
N GLY A 200 10.03 -26.29 7.14
CA GLY A 200 9.82 -27.58 7.81
C GLY A 200 8.37 -28.04 7.95
N GLU A 201 7.40 -27.21 7.64
CA GLU A 201 6.00 -27.61 7.54
C GLU A 201 5.71 -28.26 6.18
N GLN A 202 5.16 -29.47 6.19
CA GLN A 202 4.77 -30.13 4.93
C GLN A 202 3.61 -29.39 4.29
N VAL A 203 3.76 -29.00 3.03
CA VAL A 203 2.69 -28.41 2.24
C VAL A 203 1.59 -29.47 2.06
N PRO A 204 0.34 -29.24 2.47
CA PRO A 204 -0.74 -30.19 2.22
C PRO A 204 -0.89 -30.41 0.71
N LEU A 205 -1.07 -31.68 0.31
CA LEU A 205 -1.22 -32.08 -1.10
C LEU A 205 -2.36 -31.32 -1.83
N GLU A 206 -3.36 -30.87 -1.09
CA GLU A 206 -4.46 -30.04 -1.61
C GLU A 206 -4.03 -28.64 -2.08
N ALA A 207 -2.92 -28.11 -1.56
CA ALA A 207 -2.38 -26.81 -1.99
C ALA A 207 -1.47 -26.91 -3.22
N MET A 208 -1.16 -28.12 -3.69
CA MET A 208 -0.37 -28.40 -4.91
C MET A 208 -1.26 -28.67 -6.14
N ALA A 209 -2.59 -28.74 -5.97
CA ALA A 209 -3.54 -29.13 -7.03
C ALA A 209 -4.36 -27.94 -7.58
N LEU A 210 -3.93 -26.73 -7.37
CA LEU A 210 -4.44 -25.47 -7.96
C LEU A 210 -3.28 -24.74 -8.63
#